data_f49437cde810228971bf5b7e269ab021
#
_entry.id   f49437cde810228971bf5b7e269ab021
#
_cell.length_a   1.000
_cell.length_b   1.000
_cell.length_c   1.000
_cell.angle_alpha   90.00
_cell.angle_beta   90.00
_cell.angle_gamma   90.00
#
_symmetry.space_group_name_H-M   'P 1'
#
loop_
_entity.id
_entity.type
_entity.pdbx_description
1 polymer ?
#
loop_
_entity_poly.entity_id
_entity_poly.type
_entity_poly.pdbx_seq_one_letter_code
_entity_poly.pdbx_strand_id
1 'polypeptide(L)'
;MARLNNLTGKEWIKFTKSWFVVKAKTRSKKEIQHPAKYPEELVDEFVKFFTYEGDVVFDPFVGVGSTVVSALRLGRSGVGIELNPDFYDVCKLRCESEMNLLNKSCRFNVINGDTRTCINDIPNDSVDFIMTSPPYWDILAKKRGNSDSQHNQRAQKGLQLTYSEAKEDLGNIDDYDQFLK
;
A
#
# COMPACT_ATOMS: atom_id res chain seq x y z
N MET A 1 7.21 30.68 -7.58
CA MET A 1 6.51 29.56 -6.94
C MET A 1 7.41 28.35 -6.96
N ALA A 2 7.62 27.69 -5.82
CA ALA A 2 8.27 26.39 -5.78
C ALA A 2 7.46 25.39 -6.60
N ARG A 3 8.12 24.50 -7.36
CA ARG A 3 7.42 23.42 -8.06
C ARG A 3 6.94 22.39 -7.04
N LEU A 4 5.85 21.69 -7.31
CA LEU A 4 5.31 20.64 -6.45
C LEU A 4 6.12 19.32 -6.56
N ASN A 5 6.94 19.17 -7.60
CA ASN A 5 7.68 17.94 -7.90
C ASN A 5 8.78 18.20 -8.94
N ASN A 6 9.53 17.15 -9.30
CA ASN A 6 10.62 17.19 -10.27
C ASN A 6 10.17 17.01 -11.74
N LEU A 7 8.87 16.92 -11.99
CA LEU A 7 8.33 16.69 -13.33
C LEU A 7 8.53 17.91 -14.26
N THR A 8 8.82 17.64 -15.52
CA THR A 8 8.75 18.64 -16.58
C THR A 8 7.30 19.05 -16.87
N GLY A 9 7.08 20.21 -17.48
CA GLY A 9 5.73 20.64 -17.86
C GLY A 9 5.00 19.64 -18.78
N LYS A 10 5.74 18.91 -19.64
CA LYS A 10 5.18 17.87 -20.50
C LYS A 10 4.70 16.65 -19.72
N GLU A 11 5.42 16.25 -18.69
CA GLU A 11 5.04 15.15 -17.80
C GLU A 11 3.84 15.54 -16.93
N TRP A 12 3.82 16.78 -16.44
CA TRP A 12 2.70 17.36 -15.71
C TRP A 12 1.39 17.26 -16.49
N ILE A 13 1.37 17.71 -17.76
CA ILE A 13 0.20 17.65 -18.63
C ILE A 13 -0.27 16.20 -18.82
N LYS A 14 0.63 15.23 -18.91
CA LYS A 14 0.26 13.81 -19.03
C LYS A 14 -0.42 13.26 -17.80
N PHE A 15 -0.13 13.80 -16.62
CA PHE A 15 -0.75 13.38 -15.36
C PHE A 15 -2.13 14.01 -15.14
N THR A 16 -2.43 15.17 -15.74
CA THR A 16 -3.72 15.89 -15.59
C THR A 16 -4.88 15.19 -16.33
N LYS A 17 -5.14 13.95 -15.98
CA LYS A 17 -6.25 13.12 -16.48
C LYS A 17 -7.01 12.52 -15.32
N SER A 18 -8.31 12.30 -15.48
CA SER A 18 -9.20 11.77 -14.45
C SER A 18 -9.22 10.23 -14.35
N TRP A 19 -8.46 9.53 -15.21
CA TRP A 19 -8.38 8.08 -15.21
C TRP A 19 -6.98 7.59 -15.62
N PHE A 20 -6.57 6.45 -15.07
CA PHE A 20 -5.27 5.84 -15.32
C PHE A 20 -5.46 4.39 -15.79
N VAL A 21 -4.74 4.01 -16.84
CA VAL A 21 -4.61 2.60 -17.24
C VAL A 21 -3.19 2.19 -16.95
N VAL A 22 -3.03 1.28 -16.00
CA VAL A 22 -1.73 0.72 -15.63
C VAL A 22 -1.69 -0.76 -15.97
N LYS A 23 -0.56 -1.20 -16.52
CA LYS A 23 -0.30 -2.61 -16.81
C LYS A 23 0.49 -3.18 -15.63
N ALA A 24 -0.24 -3.83 -14.72
CA ALA A 24 0.38 -4.42 -13.53
C ALA A 24 1.40 -5.49 -13.90
N LYS A 25 2.55 -5.50 -13.23
CA LYS A 25 3.54 -6.56 -13.34
C LYS A 25 3.07 -7.86 -12.67
N THR A 26 3.70 -8.96 -13.06
CA THR A 26 3.45 -10.26 -12.44
C THR A 26 3.88 -10.22 -10.97
N ARG A 27 3.01 -10.68 -10.09
CA ARG A 27 3.25 -10.77 -8.65
C ARG A 27 4.00 -12.05 -8.28
N SER A 28 4.88 -11.99 -7.29
CA SER A 28 5.48 -13.16 -6.67
C SER A 28 4.42 -14.00 -5.93
N LYS A 29 4.74 -15.27 -5.65
CA LYS A 29 3.84 -16.15 -4.88
C LYS A 29 3.45 -15.57 -3.51
N LYS A 30 4.39 -14.89 -2.83
CA LYS A 30 4.14 -14.25 -1.53
C LYS A 30 3.21 -13.03 -1.64
N GLU A 31 3.38 -12.22 -2.67
CA GLU A 31 2.51 -11.06 -2.91
C GLU A 31 1.08 -11.44 -3.32
N ILE A 32 0.90 -12.61 -3.97
CA ILE A 32 -0.42 -13.12 -4.36
C ILE A 32 -1.27 -13.48 -3.13
N GLN A 33 -0.67 -13.78 -1.98
CA GLN A 33 -1.42 -14.03 -0.74
C GLN A 33 -2.26 -12.83 -0.32
N HIS A 34 -1.77 -11.61 -0.52
CA HIS A 34 -2.54 -10.41 -0.19
C HIS A 34 -3.77 -10.25 -1.11
N PRO A 35 -5.00 -10.15 -0.55
CA PRO A 35 -6.23 -10.21 -1.34
C PRO A 35 -6.48 -8.96 -2.21
N ALA A 36 -5.99 -7.80 -1.81
CA ALA A 36 -6.36 -6.50 -2.41
C ALA A 36 -5.16 -5.56 -2.63
N LYS A 37 -4.06 -6.08 -3.19
CA LYS A 37 -2.89 -5.25 -3.54
C LYS A 37 -3.16 -4.42 -4.80
N TYR A 38 -2.94 -3.10 -4.75
CA TYR A 38 -2.92 -2.25 -5.95
C TYR A 38 -1.57 -2.28 -6.68
N PRO A 39 -1.53 -1.97 -7.99
CA PRO A 39 -0.29 -1.99 -8.79
C PRO A 39 0.71 -0.92 -8.35
N GLU A 40 1.99 -1.29 -8.25
CA GLU A 40 3.06 -0.35 -7.94
C GLU A 40 3.21 0.73 -9.01
N GLU A 41 2.95 0.38 -10.27
CA GLU A 41 2.97 1.32 -11.39
C GLU A 41 1.98 2.47 -11.21
N LEU A 42 0.86 2.23 -10.54
CA LEU A 42 -0.07 3.29 -10.16
C LEU A 42 0.53 4.18 -9.07
N VAL A 43 1.12 3.56 -8.05
CA VAL A 43 1.79 4.29 -6.96
C VAL A 43 2.92 5.15 -7.50
N ASP A 44 3.74 4.61 -8.41
CA ASP A 44 4.86 5.32 -9.04
C ASP A 44 4.41 6.64 -9.67
N GLU A 45 3.27 6.65 -10.37
CA GLU A 45 2.73 7.85 -10.99
C GLU A 45 2.34 8.92 -9.95
N PHE A 46 1.64 8.49 -8.87
CA PHE A 46 1.20 9.41 -7.81
C PHE A 46 2.40 9.94 -6.99
N VAL A 47 3.32 9.07 -6.61
CA VAL A 47 4.52 9.47 -5.86
C VAL A 47 5.35 10.50 -6.65
N LYS A 48 5.60 10.26 -7.95
CA LYS A 48 6.30 11.24 -8.81
C LYS A 48 5.60 12.57 -8.91
N PHE A 49 4.26 12.56 -8.92
CA PHE A 49 3.49 13.78 -9.11
C PHE A 49 3.39 14.61 -7.84
N PHE A 50 3.23 13.97 -6.68
CA PHE A 50 2.96 14.67 -5.42
C PHE A 50 4.18 14.85 -4.51
N THR A 51 5.36 14.35 -4.89
CA THR A 51 6.56 14.41 -4.04
C THR A 51 7.83 14.75 -4.80
N TYR A 52 8.83 15.23 -4.04
CA TYR A 52 10.22 15.32 -4.46
C TYR A 52 11.03 14.10 -4.05
N GLU A 53 12.21 13.91 -4.68
CA GLU A 53 13.20 12.98 -4.14
C GLU A 53 13.65 13.44 -2.74
N GLY A 54 13.72 12.48 -1.81
CA GLY A 54 14.01 12.72 -0.40
C GLY A 54 12.79 12.83 0.49
N ASP A 55 11.61 13.13 -0.06
CA ASP A 55 10.35 13.21 0.69
C ASP A 55 9.98 11.87 1.33
N VAL A 56 9.07 11.93 2.30
CA VAL A 56 8.55 10.78 3.05
C VAL A 56 7.13 10.45 2.60
N VAL A 57 6.94 9.22 2.13
CA VAL A 57 5.64 8.67 1.75
C VAL A 57 5.14 7.71 2.83
N PHE A 58 3.88 7.86 3.23
CA PHE A 58 3.26 7.05 4.29
C PHE A 58 2.06 6.25 3.78
N ASP A 59 1.96 5.00 4.26
CA ASP A 59 0.80 4.14 4.03
C ASP A 59 0.38 3.47 5.35
N PRO A 60 -0.74 3.90 5.97
CA PRO A 60 -1.23 3.33 7.22
C PRO A 60 -1.81 1.91 7.09
N PHE A 61 -1.97 1.37 5.87
CA PHE A 61 -2.44 0.01 5.59
C PHE A 61 -1.58 -0.60 4.49
N VAL A 62 -0.27 -0.70 4.76
CA VAL A 62 0.76 -0.92 3.73
C VAL A 62 0.71 -2.29 3.07
N GLY A 63 0.04 -3.26 3.67
CA GLY A 63 -0.05 -4.62 3.14
C GLY A 63 1.33 -5.22 2.88
N VAL A 64 1.50 -5.76 1.67
CA VAL A 64 2.79 -6.30 1.23
C VAL A 64 3.74 -5.23 0.65
N GLY A 65 3.50 -3.93 0.90
CA GLY A 65 4.47 -2.86 0.70
C GLY A 65 4.48 -2.16 -0.65
N SER A 66 3.37 -2.12 -1.40
CA SER A 66 3.35 -1.46 -2.72
C SER A 66 3.79 0.00 -2.64
N THR A 67 3.28 0.75 -1.65
CA THR A 67 3.57 2.18 -1.48
C THR A 67 5.02 2.41 -1.10
N VAL A 68 5.51 1.71 -0.07
CA VAL A 68 6.87 1.91 0.44
C VAL A 68 7.92 1.48 -0.58
N VAL A 69 7.74 0.33 -1.24
CA VAL A 69 8.65 -0.16 -2.28
C VAL A 69 8.73 0.84 -3.46
N SER A 70 7.59 1.37 -3.91
CA SER A 70 7.57 2.41 -4.95
C SER A 70 8.28 3.69 -4.51
N ALA A 71 8.03 4.15 -3.28
CA ALA A 71 8.71 5.32 -2.72
C ALA A 71 10.23 5.15 -2.75
N LEU A 72 10.75 4.04 -2.23
CA LEU A 72 12.18 3.72 -2.22
C LEU A 72 12.77 3.70 -3.64
N ARG A 73 12.14 2.99 -4.56
CA ARG A 73 12.56 2.90 -5.97
C ARG A 73 12.71 4.28 -6.61
N LEU A 74 11.83 5.18 -6.25
CA LEU A 74 11.81 6.55 -6.78
C LEU A 74 12.67 7.55 -5.99
N GLY A 75 13.41 7.10 -4.99
CA GLY A 75 14.29 7.97 -4.22
C GLY A 75 13.61 8.75 -3.09
N ARG A 76 12.47 8.26 -2.62
CA ARG A 76 11.76 8.75 -1.44
C ARG A 76 11.96 7.80 -0.28
N SER A 77 11.80 8.29 0.93
CA SER A 77 11.69 7.43 2.12
C SER A 77 10.25 6.92 2.25
N GLY A 78 10.07 5.77 2.90
CA GLY A 78 8.75 5.19 3.07
C GLY A 78 8.46 4.80 4.51
N VAL A 79 7.26 5.07 4.96
CA VAL A 79 6.73 4.63 6.26
C VAL A 79 5.47 3.80 6.02
N GLY A 80 5.28 2.71 6.77
CA GLY A 80 4.10 1.87 6.62
C GLY A 80 3.70 1.23 7.94
N ILE A 81 2.40 0.96 8.09
CA ILE A 81 1.85 0.19 9.21
C ILE A 81 1.08 -1.00 8.63
N GLU A 82 1.28 -2.18 9.18
CA GLU A 82 0.60 -3.40 8.77
C GLU A 82 0.22 -4.23 9.99
N LEU A 83 -1.07 -4.57 10.09
CA LEU A 83 -1.61 -5.36 11.19
C LEU A 83 -1.21 -6.83 11.10
N ASN A 84 -1.29 -7.42 9.89
CA ASN A 84 -1.02 -8.83 9.66
C ASN A 84 0.50 -9.09 9.65
N PRO A 85 1.06 -9.89 10.58
CA PRO A 85 2.49 -10.14 10.66
C PRO A 85 3.07 -10.80 9.41
N ASP A 86 2.31 -11.66 8.72
CA ASP A 86 2.78 -12.31 7.49
C ASP A 86 2.95 -11.30 6.35
N PHE A 87 2.05 -10.32 6.23
CA PHE A 87 2.15 -9.25 5.24
C PHE A 87 3.24 -8.25 5.62
N TYR A 88 3.38 -7.93 6.91
CA TYR A 88 4.49 -7.14 7.42
C TYR A 88 5.84 -7.74 7.04
N ASP A 89 6.05 -9.05 7.27
CA ASP A 89 7.29 -9.73 6.93
C ASP A 89 7.58 -9.68 5.42
N VAL A 90 6.57 -9.89 4.59
CA VAL A 90 6.69 -9.76 3.13
C VAL A 90 7.04 -8.33 2.74
N CYS A 91 6.38 -7.33 3.32
CA CYS A 91 6.66 -5.92 3.08
C CYS A 91 8.11 -5.57 3.42
N LYS A 92 8.57 -5.96 4.61
CA LYS A 92 9.92 -5.70 5.10
C LYS A 92 10.97 -6.32 4.19
N LEU A 93 10.83 -7.60 3.84
CA LEU A 93 11.75 -8.28 2.92
C LEU A 93 11.82 -7.60 1.54
N ARG A 94 10.72 -7.11 1.03
CA ARG A 94 10.66 -6.39 -0.25
C ARG A 94 11.35 -5.03 -0.16
N CYS A 95 11.15 -4.28 0.92
CA CYS A 95 11.82 -3.02 1.17
C CYS A 95 13.34 -3.21 1.30
N GLU A 96 13.79 -4.22 2.05
CA GLU A 96 15.22 -4.58 2.18
C GLU A 96 15.82 -4.94 0.82
N SER A 97 15.13 -5.73 0.01
CA SER A 97 15.56 -6.09 -1.34
C SER A 97 15.70 -4.88 -2.25
N GLU A 98 14.73 -3.95 -2.21
CA GLU A 98 14.79 -2.72 -2.98
C GLU A 98 15.95 -1.82 -2.53
N MET A 99 16.17 -1.67 -1.22
CA MET A 99 17.29 -0.91 -0.66
C MET A 99 18.66 -1.46 -1.07
N ASN A 100 18.82 -2.77 -1.12
CA ASN A 100 20.08 -3.41 -1.57
C ASN A 100 20.39 -3.15 -3.05
N LEU A 101 19.36 -2.88 -3.87
CA LEU A 101 19.51 -2.54 -5.28
C LEU A 101 19.80 -1.06 -5.50
N LEU A 102 19.48 -0.22 -4.52
CA LEU A 102 19.56 1.22 -4.61
C LEU A 102 20.73 1.73 -3.75
N ASN A 103 21.72 2.31 -4.37
CA ASN A 103 22.79 3.02 -3.66
C ASN A 103 22.30 4.45 -3.29
N LYS A 104 21.20 4.54 -2.50
CA LYS A 104 20.51 5.80 -2.16
C LYS A 104 20.43 6.02 -0.65
N SER A 105 20.31 7.28 -0.23
CA SER A 105 20.15 7.69 1.17
C SER A 105 18.73 7.53 1.72
N CYS A 106 17.80 6.97 0.95
CA CYS A 106 16.42 6.71 1.37
C CYS A 106 16.37 5.72 2.52
N ARG A 107 15.34 5.81 3.33
CA ARG A 107 15.09 4.91 4.47
C ARG A 107 13.66 4.38 4.41
N PHE A 108 13.42 3.26 5.07
CA PHE A 108 12.07 2.82 5.34
C PHE A 108 11.89 2.47 6.81
N ASN A 109 10.65 2.62 7.27
CA ASN A 109 10.20 2.15 8.57
C ASN A 109 8.83 1.49 8.38
N VAL A 110 8.74 0.19 8.65
CA VAL A 110 7.48 -0.55 8.63
C VAL A 110 7.21 -1.05 10.04
N ILE A 111 6.03 -0.77 10.55
CA ILE A 111 5.59 -1.10 11.91
C ILE A 111 4.55 -2.21 11.82
N ASN A 112 4.73 -3.29 12.59
CA ASN A 112 3.70 -4.30 12.72
C ASN A 112 2.76 -3.94 13.88
N GLY A 113 1.51 -3.63 13.57
CA GLY A 113 0.53 -3.26 14.58
C GLY A 113 -0.73 -2.62 14.02
N ASP A 114 -1.62 -2.25 14.93
CA ASP A 114 -2.87 -1.55 14.60
C ASP A 114 -2.59 -0.08 14.30
N THR A 115 -2.98 0.37 13.12
CA THR A 115 -2.82 1.76 12.68
C THR A 115 -3.40 2.77 13.65
N ARG A 116 -4.53 2.47 14.28
CA ARG A 116 -5.20 3.37 15.25
C ARG A 116 -4.33 3.70 16.47
N THR A 117 -3.39 2.83 16.80
CA THR A 117 -2.44 3.03 17.90
C THR A 117 -1.06 3.42 17.40
N CYS A 118 -0.52 2.70 16.41
CA CYS A 118 0.83 2.91 15.89
C CYS A 118 1.01 4.25 15.15
N ILE A 119 -0.07 4.89 14.71
CA ILE A 119 0.00 6.21 14.09
C ILE A 119 0.57 7.27 15.04
N ASN A 120 0.43 7.09 16.35
CA ASN A 120 0.98 7.98 17.37
C ASN A 120 2.52 7.92 17.46
N ASP A 121 3.14 6.86 16.91
CA ASP A 121 4.60 6.70 16.85
C ASP A 121 5.20 7.43 15.63
N ILE A 122 4.37 7.93 14.73
CA ILE A 122 4.80 8.73 13.58
C ILE A 122 4.94 10.19 14.03
N PRO A 123 6.14 10.79 13.94
CA PRO A 123 6.33 12.17 14.35
C PRO A 123 5.45 13.14 13.56
N ASN A 124 4.95 14.17 14.22
CA ASN A 124 4.24 15.27 13.55
C ASN A 124 5.14 15.91 12.50
N ASP A 125 4.52 16.36 11.41
CA ASP A 125 5.19 17.07 10.30
C ASP A 125 6.33 16.27 9.63
N SER A 126 6.32 14.93 9.74
CA SER A 126 7.35 14.05 9.19
C SER A 126 6.96 13.35 7.88
N VAL A 127 5.75 13.57 7.37
CA VAL A 127 5.18 12.91 6.19
C VAL A 127 4.81 13.97 5.16
N ASP A 128 5.28 13.80 3.93
CA ASP A 128 5.01 14.70 2.81
C ASP A 128 3.83 14.24 1.95
N PHE A 129 3.58 12.93 1.89
CA PHE A 129 2.51 12.37 1.07
C PHE A 129 1.97 11.08 1.68
N ILE A 130 0.63 10.93 1.69
CA ILE A 130 -0.06 9.71 2.11
C ILE A 130 -0.76 9.10 0.91
N MET A 131 -0.49 7.82 0.66
CA MET A 131 -1.23 7.03 -0.32
C MET A 131 -1.56 5.67 0.27
N THR A 132 -2.85 5.34 0.35
CA THR A 132 -3.32 4.13 1.02
C THR A 132 -4.55 3.53 0.38
N SER A 133 -4.82 2.27 0.70
CA SER A 133 -6.03 1.54 0.37
C SER A 133 -6.51 0.82 1.63
N PRO A 134 -7.33 1.49 2.45
CA PRO A 134 -7.82 0.91 3.69
C PRO A 134 -8.68 -0.33 3.44
N PRO A 135 -8.89 -1.19 4.43
CA PRO A 135 -9.83 -2.31 4.33
C PRO A 135 -11.23 -1.83 3.91
N TYR A 136 -11.86 -2.59 3.00
CA TYR A 136 -13.19 -2.26 2.47
C TYR A 136 -14.30 -2.92 3.28
N TRP A 137 -14.27 -2.82 4.60
CA TRP A 137 -15.20 -3.46 5.53
C TRP A 137 -15.35 -4.95 5.21
N ASP A 138 -16.55 -5.52 5.27
CA ASP A 138 -16.86 -6.95 5.09
C ASP A 138 -16.84 -7.44 3.63
N ILE A 139 -16.37 -6.62 2.68
CA ILE A 139 -16.45 -6.93 1.25
C ILE A 139 -15.71 -8.23 0.86
N LEU A 140 -14.69 -8.60 1.60
CA LEU A 140 -13.95 -9.83 1.40
C LEU A 140 -14.67 -11.05 2.01
N ALA A 141 -15.45 -10.86 3.07
CA ALA A 141 -16.20 -11.92 3.73
C ALA A 141 -17.49 -12.28 2.95
N LYS A 142 -18.04 -11.35 2.16
CA LYS A 142 -19.28 -11.58 1.40
C LYS A 142 -19.07 -12.56 0.25
N LYS A 143 -19.71 -13.72 0.36
CA LYS A 143 -19.83 -14.70 -0.75
C LYS A 143 -20.68 -14.09 -1.87
N ARG A 144 -20.06 -13.66 -2.95
CA ARG A 144 -20.78 -13.29 -4.17
C ARG A 144 -21.17 -14.57 -4.90
N GLY A 145 -22.46 -14.73 -5.20
CA GLY A 145 -23.05 -15.95 -5.76
C GLY A 145 -22.62 -16.34 -7.19
N ASN A 146 -21.58 -15.71 -7.74
CA ASN A 146 -21.06 -16.05 -9.06
C ASN A 146 -19.83 -16.97 -8.93
N SER A 147 -19.85 -18.12 -9.63
CA SER A 147 -18.76 -19.11 -9.67
C SER A 147 -17.40 -18.53 -10.06
N ASP A 148 -17.40 -17.47 -10.87
CA ASP A 148 -16.19 -16.82 -11.41
C ASP A 148 -15.68 -15.65 -10.56
N SER A 149 -16.21 -15.45 -9.34
CA SER A 149 -15.74 -14.39 -8.46
C SER A 149 -14.27 -14.60 -8.07
N GLN A 150 -13.53 -13.51 -7.94
CA GLN A 150 -12.13 -13.58 -7.47
C GLN A 150 -12.01 -14.29 -6.12
N HIS A 151 -13.00 -14.14 -5.25
CA HIS A 151 -13.10 -14.85 -3.98
C HIS A 151 -13.07 -16.38 -4.17
N ASN A 152 -13.91 -16.93 -5.07
CA ASN A 152 -13.97 -18.35 -5.34
C ASN A 152 -12.66 -18.86 -5.98
N GLN A 153 -12.07 -18.10 -6.90
CA GLN A 153 -10.78 -18.45 -7.50
C GLN A 153 -9.65 -18.47 -6.49
N ARG A 154 -9.65 -17.53 -5.51
CA ARG A 154 -8.66 -17.51 -4.42
C ARG A 154 -8.85 -18.70 -3.49
N ALA A 155 -10.11 -19.01 -3.10
CA ALA A 155 -10.43 -20.17 -2.26
C ALA A 155 -9.94 -21.49 -2.89
N GLN A 156 -10.19 -21.69 -4.18
CA GLN A 156 -9.72 -22.87 -4.92
C GLN A 156 -8.21 -23.01 -4.97
N LYS A 157 -7.47 -21.88 -4.92
CA LYS A 157 -6.01 -21.84 -4.90
C LYS A 157 -5.41 -21.88 -3.49
N GLY A 158 -6.24 -22.02 -2.44
CA GLY A 158 -5.77 -21.98 -1.04
C GLY A 158 -5.16 -20.65 -0.61
N LEU A 159 -5.56 -19.54 -1.25
CA LEU A 159 -5.07 -18.20 -0.93
C LEU A 159 -5.91 -17.56 0.17
N GLN A 160 -5.31 -16.64 0.94
CA GLN A 160 -6.02 -15.88 1.97
C GLN A 160 -7.22 -15.13 1.38
N LEU A 161 -8.35 -15.19 2.10
CA LEU A 161 -9.62 -14.60 1.70
C LEU A 161 -9.95 -13.34 2.52
N THR A 162 -9.29 -13.16 3.66
CA THR A 162 -9.41 -12.01 4.58
C THR A 162 -8.08 -11.30 4.70
N TYR A 163 -8.07 -10.10 5.23
CA TYR A 163 -6.82 -9.37 5.50
C TYR A 163 -6.08 -9.99 6.69
N SER A 164 -6.79 -10.30 7.77
CA SER A 164 -6.26 -11.01 8.93
C SER A 164 -7.39 -11.70 9.71
N GLU A 165 -7.04 -12.51 10.73
CA GLU A 165 -7.97 -13.08 11.69
C GLU A 165 -8.00 -12.28 13.00
N ALA A 166 -7.27 -11.16 13.07
CA ALA A 166 -7.20 -10.33 14.26
C ALA A 166 -8.54 -9.62 14.51
N LYS A 167 -8.91 -9.48 15.79
CA LYS A 167 -10.12 -8.76 16.19
C LYS A 167 -10.01 -7.25 15.91
N GLU A 168 -8.80 -6.76 15.86
CA GLU A 168 -8.44 -5.37 15.58
C GLU A 168 -8.55 -5.03 14.09
N ASP A 169 -8.70 -6.03 13.22
CA ASP A 169 -8.84 -5.82 11.78
C ASP A 169 -10.17 -5.13 11.47
N LEU A 170 -10.08 -3.96 10.84
CA LEU A 170 -11.26 -3.19 10.43
C LEU A 170 -12.18 -3.97 9.49
N GLY A 171 -11.63 -4.88 8.68
CA GLY A 171 -12.39 -5.77 7.81
C GLY A 171 -13.22 -6.83 8.53
N ASN A 172 -12.96 -7.05 9.83
CA ASN A 172 -13.66 -8.03 10.67
C ASN A 172 -14.72 -7.38 11.59
N ILE A 173 -14.94 -6.07 11.49
CA ILE A 173 -15.98 -5.36 12.25
C ILE A 173 -17.34 -5.68 11.63
N ASP A 174 -18.24 -6.33 12.40
CA ASP A 174 -19.56 -6.74 11.92
C ASP A 174 -20.51 -5.56 11.73
N ASP A 175 -20.42 -4.54 12.59
CA ASP A 175 -21.29 -3.37 12.58
C ASP A 175 -20.70 -2.24 11.76
N TYR A 176 -21.47 -1.78 10.77
CA TYR A 176 -21.02 -0.74 9.83
C TYR A 176 -20.78 0.61 10.51
N ASP A 177 -21.61 0.97 11.50
CA ASP A 177 -21.44 2.24 12.22
C ASP A 177 -20.20 2.23 13.13
N GLN A 178 -19.80 1.05 13.60
CA GLN A 178 -18.52 0.87 14.32
C GLN A 178 -17.33 0.93 13.37
N PHE A 179 -17.45 0.37 12.16
CA PHE A 179 -16.41 0.46 11.14
C PHE A 179 -16.10 1.92 10.73
N LEU A 180 -17.11 2.80 10.74
CA LEU A 180 -16.97 4.21 10.35
C LEU A 180 -16.40 5.10 11.46
N LYS A 181 -16.23 4.63 12.68
CA LYS A 181 -15.69 5.37 13.83
C LYS A 181 -14.20 5.15 14.01
#